data_b80a5803018f3212f31b8e6464b79b45
#
_entry.id   b80a5803018f3212f31b8e6464b79b45
#
_cell.length_a   1.000
_cell.length_b   1.000
_cell.length_c   1.000
_cell.angle_alpha   90.00
_cell.angle_beta   90.00
_cell.angle_gamma   90.00
#
_symmetry.space_group_name_H-M   'P 1'
#
loop_
_entity.id
_entity.type
_entity.pdbx_description
1 polymer ?
#
loop_
_entity_poly.entity_id
_entity_poly.type
_entity_poly.pdbx_seq_one_letter_code
_entity_poly.pdbx_strand_id
1 'polypeptide(L)'
;MINLNYQHLYYFWLVARAPSLTAAAQKLEVSPSTISTQIKALEERLGHALFERKSRSLLLTERGKVALAYADDIFSLGTELIDTLRSTSGHPNHVYRFRVGISHNLPKLLAHQLVSEATLCEDFPIHLVCLQGEASALVADLALHHFDLVLTDQPVSLSSDLPVTSLMIGECGIHLMGVPDLVAKYKEGFPHSLTGAPLLLPDIDSKMRELLEDYFHTHHINPQVIAEVGDSAMLKSFGQGGLGLFPVPSIAVKQVSLQYQVEEVGQLSDIKERVYVSYAAGRAENPAVQAILNKAKRILIDGDRK
;
A
#
# COMPACT_ATOMS: atom_id res chain seq x y z
N MET A 1 13.44 16.66 29.33
CA MET A 1 14.01 17.16 28.06
C MET A 1 14.64 16.00 27.32
N ILE A 2 14.25 15.80 26.05
CA ILE A 2 14.87 14.78 25.18
C ILE A 2 16.30 15.22 24.90
N ASN A 3 17.28 14.47 25.44
CA ASN A 3 18.69 14.84 25.33
C ASN A 3 19.44 13.95 24.33
N LEU A 4 18.85 13.76 23.14
CA LEU A 4 19.44 13.01 22.02
C LEU A 4 20.35 13.93 21.21
N ASN A 5 21.60 13.51 20.98
CA ASN A 5 22.48 14.22 20.06
C ASN A 5 22.26 13.70 18.63
N TYR A 6 21.60 14.52 17.80
CA TYR A 6 21.26 14.17 16.42
C TYR A 6 22.49 13.96 15.53
N GLN A 7 23.62 14.58 15.81
CA GLN A 7 24.85 14.35 15.05
C GLN A 7 25.45 12.98 15.36
N HIS A 8 25.44 12.56 16.63
CA HIS A 8 25.86 11.19 16.99
C HIS A 8 24.93 10.13 16.38
N LEU A 9 23.63 10.40 16.39
CA LEU A 9 22.64 9.54 15.74
C LEU A 9 22.87 9.46 14.22
N TYR A 10 23.23 10.55 13.58
CA TYR A 10 23.55 10.61 12.15
C TYR A 10 24.79 9.77 11.80
N TYR A 11 25.83 9.84 12.63
CA TYR A 11 27.01 8.99 12.45
C TYR A 11 26.67 7.50 12.60
N PHE A 12 25.89 7.15 13.61
CA PHE A 12 25.37 5.79 13.79
C PHE A 12 24.59 5.30 12.56
N TRP A 13 23.65 6.12 12.11
CA TRP A 13 22.79 5.83 10.96
C TRP A 13 23.59 5.60 9.66
N LEU A 14 24.57 6.41 9.36
CA LEU A 14 25.44 6.25 8.20
C LEU A 14 26.32 5.00 8.29
N VAL A 15 26.86 4.70 9.47
CA VAL A 15 27.68 3.50 9.68
C VAL A 15 26.85 2.22 9.54
N ALA A 16 25.64 2.21 10.07
CA ALA A 16 24.73 1.07 9.97
C ALA A 16 24.35 0.71 8.53
N ARG A 17 24.41 1.69 7.60
CA ARG A 17 24.08 1.55 6.17
C ARG A 17 25.31 1.45 5.25
N ALA A 18 26.50 1.68 5.76
CA ALA A 18 27.73 1.62 4.99
C ALA A 18 28.29 0.18 4.98
N PRO A 19 29.01 -0.22 3.93
CA PRO A 19 29.66 -1.53 3.86
C PRO A 19 30.80 -1.69 4.88
N SER A 20 31.33 -0.59 5.39
CA SER A 20 32.37 -0.56 6.42
C SER A 20 32.44 0.79 7.14
N LEU A 21 33.05 0.79 8.34
CA LEU A 21 33.32 2.01 9.09
C LEU A 21 34.20 3.00 8.28
N THR A 22 35.16 2.49 7.52
CA THR A 22 36.04 3.29 6.66
C THR A 22 35.28 3.96 5.53
N ALA A 23 34.33 3.25 4.91
CA ALA A 23 33.47 3.80 3.86
C ALA A 23 32.54 4.90 4.41
N ALA A 24 32.00 4.72 5.62
CA ALA A 24 31.24 5.76 6.28
C ALA A 24 32.08 6.99 6.62
N ALA A 25 33.32 6.78 7.08
CA ALA A 25 34.26 7.84 7.42
C ALA A 25 34.63 8.69 6.18
N GLN A 26 34.87 8.07 5.05
CA GLN A 26 35.12 8.76 3.78
C GLN A 26 33.94 9.62 3.36
N LYS A 27 32.72 9.08 3.46
CA LYS A 27 31.49 9.80 3.11
C LYS A 27 31.21 11.01 4.01
N LEU A 28 31.67 10.94 5.25
CA LEU A 28 31.54 12.01 6.27
C LEU A 28 32.72 12.98 6.31
N GLU A 29 33.77 12.73 5.54
CA GLU A 29 35.03 13.49 5.54
C GLU A 29 35.67 13.60 6.95
N VAL A 30 35.55 12.53 7.76
CA VAL A 30 36.10 12.45 9.11
C VAL A 30 36.94 11.18 9.30
N SER A 31 37.74 11.13 10.36
CA SER A 31 38.52 9.93 10.68
C SER A 31 37.61 8.79 11.22
N PRO A 32 37.95 7.50 10.96
CA PRO A 32 37.23 6.38 11.56
C PRO A 32 37.22 6.40 13.08
N SER A 33 38.26 6.94 13.73
CA SER A 33 38.34 7.10 15.17
C SER A 33 37.32 8.13 15.68
N THR A 34 37.11 9.22 14.95
CA THR A 34 36.08 10.22 15.28
C THR A 34 34.69 9.59 15.29
N ILE A 35 34.34 8.81 14.24
CA ILE A 35 33.03 8.14 14.18
C ILE A 35 32.88 7.15 15.35
N SER A 36 33.90 6.35 15.62
CA SER A 36 33.86 5.38 16.72
C SER A 36 33.62 6.07 18.08
N THR A 37 34.24 7.22 18.31
CA THR A 37 34.06 8.02 19.53
C THR A 37 32.63 8.56 19.63
N GLN A 38 32.07 9.06 18.52
CA GLN A 38 30.72 9.63 18.50
C GLN A 38 29.65 8.55 18.69
N ILE A 39 29.82 7.38 18.07
CA ILE A 39 28.92 6.24 18.26
C ILE A 39 28.98 5.76 19.71
N LYS A 40 30.19 5.65 20.28
CA LYS A 40 30.34 5.25 21.67
C LYS A 40 29.67 6.23 22.64
N ALA A 41 29.78 7.53 22.40
CA ALA A 41 29.07 8.55 23.17
C ALA A 41 27.53 8.44 23.03
N LEU A 42 27.01 8.01 21.87
CA LEU A 42 25.60 7.72 21.70
C LEU A 42 25.18 6.46 22.51
N GLU A 43 25.97 5.38 22.43
CA GLU A 43 25.74 4.14 23.18
C GLU A 43 25.74 4.35 24.70
N GLU A 44 26.71 5.10 25.19
CA GLU A 44 26.80 5.48 26.61
C GLU A 44 25.56 6.26 27.06
N ARG A 45 25.07 7.17 26.22
CA ARG A 45 23.89 7.98 26.52
C ARG A 45 22.59 7.18 26.48
N LEU A 46 22.46 6.24 25.55
CA LEU A 46 21.30 5.35 25.43
C LEU A 46 21.36 4.20 26.46
N GLY A 47 22.51 3.96 27.07
CA GLY A 47 22.72 2.86 28.01
C GLY A 47 22.80 1.47 27.36
N HIS A 48 22.93 1.40 26.04
CA HIS A 48 22.95 0.17 25.28
C HIS A 48 23.97 0.23 24.16
N ALA A 49 24.70 -0.89 23.92
CA ALA A 49 25.50 -1.07 22.73
C ALA A 49 24.59 -1.21 21.49
N LEU A 50 24.87 -0.46 20.45
CA LEU A 50 24.16 -0.50 19.17
C LEU A 50 24.87 -1.38 18.15
N PHE A 51 26.20 -1.52 18.29
CA PHE A 51 27.03 -2.41 17.49
C PHE A 51 27.73 -3.46 18.33
N GLU A 52 27.94 -4.63 17.75
CA GLU A 52 28.84 -5.66 18.26
C GLU A 52 29.93 -6.01 17.24
N ARG A 53 31.11 -6.35 17.73
CA ARG A 53 32.20 -6.83 16.89
C ARG A 53 32.14 -8.35 16.78
N LYS A 54 31.93 -8.87 15.57
CA LYS A 54 31.97 -10.29 15.30
C LYS A 54 33.07 -10.57 14.28
N SER A 55 34.17 -11.16 14.72
CA SER A 55 35.38 -11.38 13.93
C SER A 55 35.96 -10.06 13.39
N ARG A 56 35.82 -9.75 12.09
CA ARG A 56 36.31 -8.54 11.43
C ARG A 56 35.22 -7.56 11.02
N SER A 57 33.95 -7.88 11.33
CA SER A 57 32.78 -7.07 10.95
C SER A 57 32.14 -6.40 12.15
N LEU A 58 31.59 -5.22 11.90
CA LEU A 58 30.73 -4.48 12.84
C LEU A 58 29.28 -4.81 12.50
N LEU A 59 28.56 -5.43 13.42
CA LEU A 59 27.17 -5.84 13.22
C LEU A 59 26.26 -5.08 14.19
N LEU A 60 25.00 -4.83 13.77
CA LEU A 60 24.01 -4.24 14.66
C LEU A 60 23.58 -5.26 15.74
N THR A 61 23.48 -4.80 16.97
CA THR A 61 22.78 -5.51 18.03
C THR A 61 21.26 -5.46 17.81
N GLU A 62 20.47 -6.23 18.57
CA GLU A 62 19.00 -6.09 18.52
C GLU A 62 18.56 -4.66 18.90
N ARG A 63 19.20 -4.03 19.88
CA ARG A 63 18.98 -2.62 20.22
C ARG A 63 19.43 -1.68 19.11
N GLY A 64 20.52 -2.03 18.42
CA GLY A 64 20.98 -1.30 17.23
C GLY A 64 19.98 -1.34 16.08
N LYS A 65 19.33 -2.46 15.82
CA LYS A 65 18.26 -2.56 14.81
C LYS A 65 17.06 -1.66 15.13
N VAL A 66 16.64 -1.66 16.39
CA VAL A 66 15.58 -0.75 16.86
C VAL A 66 15.99 0.72 16.70
N ALA A 67 17.22 1.06 17.14
CA ALA A 67 17.73 2.42 17.00
C ALA A 67 17.86 2.86 15.52
N LEU A 68 18.20 1.91 14.62
CA LEU A 68 18.30 2.20 13.19
C LEU A 68 16.92 2.53 12.60
N ALA A 69 15.87 1.79 12.97
CA ALA A 69 14.52 2.08 12.53
C ALA A 69 14.09 3.51 12.92
N TYR A 70 14.28 3.88 14.20
CA TYR A 70 14.00 5.26 14.64
C TYR A 70 14.89 6.31 13.97
N ALA A 71 16.15 6.00 13.69
CA ALA A 71 17.04 6.91 12.98
C ALA A 71 16.59 7.12 11.52
N ASP A 72 16.11 6.05 10.88
CA ASP A 72 15.53 6.12 9.53
C ASP A 72 14.33 7.07 9.50
N ASP A 73 13.43 6.97 10.45
CA ASP A 73 12.26 7.84 10.56
C ASP A 73 12.65 9.31 10.79
N ILE A 74 13.55 9.55 11.75
CA ILE A 74 14.02 10.89 12.08
C ILE A 74 14.68 11.58 10.87
N PHE A 75 15.58 10.89 10.17
CA PHE A 75 16.28 11.48 9.03
C PHE A 75 15.43 11.54 7.77
N SER A 76 14.46 10.62 7.60
CA SER A 76 13.45 10.71 6.56
C SER A 76 12.58 11.96 6.76
N LEU A 77 12.08 12.17 7.98
CA LEU A 77 11.28 13.35 8.33
C LEU A 77 12.10 14.65 8.20
N GLY A 78 13.38 14.61 8.59
CA GLY A 78 14.30 15.75 8.42
C GLY A 78 14.54 16.11 6.94
N THR A 79 14.68 15.09 6.08
CA THR A 79 14.79 15.30 4.63
C THR A 79 13.50 15.91 4.08
N GLU A 80 12.36 15.38 4.49
CA GLU A 80 11.04 15.88 4.11
C GLU A 80 10.83 17.34 4.50
N LEU A 81 11.22 17.71 5.71
CA LEU A 81 11.19 19.11 6.17
C LEU A 81 11.99 20.02 5.23
N ILE A 82 13.23 19.63 4.92
CA ILE A 82 14.10 20.39 4.01
C ILE A 82 13.45 20.51 2.63
N ASP A 83 12.89 19.41 2.14
CA ASP A 83 12.26 19.32 0.83
C ASP A 83 10.99 20.17 0.78
N THR A 84 10.15 20.10 1.80
CA THR A 84 8.95 20.93 1.94
C THR A 84 9.28 22.42 1.95
N LEU A 85 10.29 22.83 2.71
CA LEU A 85 10.71 24.22 2.79
C LEU A 85 11.37 24.71 1.49
N ARG A 86 12.06 23.84 0.77
CA ARG A 86 12.66 24.16 -0.53
C ARG A 86 11.62 24.26 -1.64
N SER A 87 10.59 23.42 -1.66
CA SER A 87 9.51 23.50 -2.65
C SER A 87 8.71 24.78 -2.55
N THR A 88 8.53 25.32 -1.36
CA THR A 88 7.94 26.67 -1.14
C THR A 88 8.84 27.80 -1.65
N SER A 89 10.13 27.55 -1.91
CA SER A 89 11.10 28.55 -2.36
C SER A 89 11.33 28.60 -3.87
N GLY A 90 10.50 27.91 -4.69
CA GLY A 90 10.52 28.02 -6.16
C GLY A 90 11.77 27.39 -6.83
N HIS A 91 12.41 26.40 -6.23
CA HIS A 91 13.53 25.70 -6.85
C HIS A 91 13.00 24.69 -7.92
N PRO A 92 13.25 24.91 -9.23
CA PRO A 92 12.62 24.15 -10.31
C PRO A 92 13.05 22.69 -10.47
N ASN A 93 14.01 22.20 -9.65
CA ASN A 93 14.61 20.87 -9.81
C ASN A 93 14.34 19.92 -8.63
N HIS A 94 13.47 20.27 -7.69
CA HIS A 94 13.20 19.38 -6.56
C HIS A 94 12.08 18.39 -6.91
N VAL A 95 12.39 17.09 -7.00
CA VAL A 95 11.44 16.01 -7.24
C VAL A 95 10.93 15.48 -5.90
N TYR A 96 9.64 15.70 -5.63
CA TYR A 96 9.00 15.18 -4.43
C TYR A 96 8.79 13.66 -4.51
N ARG A 97 9.31 12.92 -3.56
CA ARG A 97 9.15 11.46 -3.49
C ARG A 97 7.86 11.13 -2.76
N PHE A 98 6.82 10.83 -3.53
CA PHE A 98 5.50 10.48 -3.01
C PHE A 98 5.37 8.95 -2.87
N ARG A 99 5.23 8.46 -1.63
CA ARG A 99 5.18 7.05 -1.29
C ARG A 99 3.75 6.61 -1.01
N VAL A 100 3.28 5.62 -1.74
CA VAL A 100 1.93 5.08 -1.60
C VAL A 100 1.98 3.61 -1.25
N GLY A 101 1.34 3.26 -0.12
CA GLY A 101 1.05 1.88 0.26
C GLY A 101 -0.26 1.42 -0.37
N ILE A 102 -0.31 0.21 -0.92
CA ILE A 102 -1.50 -0.34 -1.59
C ILE A 102 -1.77 -1.74 -1.04
N SER A 103 -2.97 -1.96 -0.49
CA SER A 103 -3.38 -3.30 -0.04
C SER A 103 -3.30 -4.32 -1.17
N HIS A 104 -2.84 -5.54 -0.86
CA HIS A 104 -2.80 -6.64 -1.82
C HIS A 104 -4.15 -6.92 -2.47
N ASN A 105 -5.22 -6.76 -1.71
CA ASN A 105 -6.59 -7.06 -2.11
C ASN A 105 -7.20 -5.98 -3.00
N LEU A 106 -6.66 -4.75 -2.96
CA LEU A 106 -7.20 -3.67 -3.77
C LEU A 106 -6.97 -3.93 -5.27
N PRO A 107 -8.00 -3.73 -6.14
CA PRO A 107 -7.84 -3.90 -7.58
C PRO A 107 -6.71 -3.03 -8.14
N LYS A 108 -5.71 -3.66 -8.77
CA LYS A 108 -4.50 -2.98 -9.26
C LYS A 108 -4.81 -1.89 -10.28
N LEU A 109 -5.85 -2.09 -11.08
CA LEU A 109 -6.31 -1.07 -12.03
C LEU A 109 -6.86 0.16 -11.33
N LEU A 110 -7.68 -0.02 -10.29
CA LEU A 110 -8.22 1.08 -9.52
C LEU A 110 -7.10 1.85 -8.82
N ALA A 111 -6.18 1.12 -8.17
CA ALA A 111 -5.00 1.73 -7.55
C ALA A 111 -4.20 2.56 -8.57
N HIS A 112 -3.94 2.01 -9.78
CA HIS A 112 -3.26 2.73 -10.86
C HIS A 112 -4.02 4.00 -11.25
N GLN A 113 -5.33 3.92 -11.50
CA GLN A 113 -6.14 5.07 -11.90
C GLN A 113 -6.16 6.19 -10.85
N LEU A 114 -6.15 5.82 -9.57
CA LEU A 114 -6.12 6.77 -8.47
C LEU A 114 -4.75 7.42 -8.31
N VAL A 115 -3.71 6.58 -8.22
CA VAL A 115 -2.37 7.02 -7.84
C VAL A 115 -1.65 7.76 -8.97
N SER A 116 -1.94 7.42 -10.24
CA SER A 116 -1.38 8.14 -11.40
C SER A 116 -1.77 9.63 -11.42
N GLU A 117 -2.90 10.02 -10.83
CA GLU A 117 -3.25 11.45 -10.75
C GLU A 117 -2.26 12.28 -9.94
N ALA A 118 -1.59 11.66 -8.95
CA ALA A 118 -0.55 12.35 -8.20
C ALA A 118 0.60 12.83 -9.11
N THR A 119 0.92 12.09 -10.17
CA THR A 119 1.99 12.45 -11.10
C THR A 119 1.64 13.62 -12.02
N LEU A 120 0.36 14.00 -12.08
CA LEU A 120 -0.14 15.15 -12.85
C LEU A 120 -0.14 16.45 -12.03
N CYS A 121 0.40 16.42 -10.81
CA CYS A 121 0.53 17.61 -9.97
C CYS A 121 1.47 18.62 -10.63
N GLU A 122 0.97 19.85 -10.84
CA GLU A 122 1.73 20.93 -11.49
C GLU A 122 2.63 21.69 -10.53
N ASP A 123 2.38 21.58 -9.21
CA ASP A 123 3.11 22.34 -8.19
C ASP A 123 4.58 21.91 -8.07
N PHE A 124 4.86 20.62 -8.29
CA PHE A 124 6.21 20.05 -8.24
C PHE A 124 6.27 18.70 -8.96
N PRO A 125 7.43 18.33 -9.53
CA PRO A 125 7.61 17.00 -10.13
C PRO A 125 7.55 15.91 -9.06
N ILE A 126 6.83 14.82 -9.35
CA ILE A 126 6.64 13.70 -8.42
C ILE A 126 7.43 12.47 -8.87
N HIS A 127 8.22 11.91 -7.96
CA HIS A 127 8.75 10.55 -8.03
C HIS A 127 7.83 9.62 -7.24
N LEU A 128 6.93 8.95 -7.92
CA LEU A 128 5.98 8.04 -7.32
C LEU A 128 6.65 6.72 -6.93
N VAL A 129 6.43 6.28 -5.68
CA VAL A 129 6.87 4.98 -5.17
C VAL A 129 5.65 4.24 -4.63
N CYS A 130 5.29 3.11 -5.27
CA CYS A 130 4.17 2.27 -4.85
C CYS A 130 4.70 0.97 -4.26
N LEU A 131 4.26 0.63 -3.06
CA LEU A 131 4.56 -0.64 -2.41
C LEU A 131 3.27 -1.35 -2.04
N GLN A 132 3.25 -2.67 -2.18
CA GLN A 132 2.11 -3.49 -1.78
C GLN A 132 2.38 -4.17 -0.43
N GLY A 133 1.31 -4.36 0.34
CA GLY A 133 1.40 -5.01 1.65
C GLY A 133 0.03 -5.30 2.26
N GLU A 134 0.04 -5.88 3.44
CA GLU A 134 -1.15 -6.07 4.27
C GLU A 134 -1.67 -4.72 4.79
N ALA A 135 -2.99 -4.51 4.78
CA ALA A 135 -3.61 -3.23 5.13
C ALA A 135 -3.16 -2.72 6.52
N SER A 136 -3.14 -3.59 7.51
CA SER A 136 -2.72 -3.25 8.88
C SER A 136 -1.25 -2.82 8.97
N ALA A 137 -0.35 -3.53 8.28
CA ALA A 137 1.07 -3.21 8.23
C ALA A 137 1.33 -1.88 7.52
N LEU A 138 0.65 -1.66 6.38
CA LEU A 138 0.75 -0.41 5.62
C LEU A 138 0.31 0.81 6.43
N VAL A 139 -0.75 0.67 7.24
CA VAL A 139 -1.22 1.78 8.09
C VAL A 139 -0.31 2.01 9.29
N ALA A 140 0.28 0.96 9.86
CA ALA A 140 1.31 1.11 10.88
C ALA A 140 2.53 1.88 10.30
N ASP A 141 2.97 1.53 9.10
CA ASP A 141 4.05 2.22 8.39
C ASP A 141 3.68 3.67 8.01
N LEU A 142 2.40 3.93 7.69
CA LEU A 142 1.89 5.29 7.46
C LEU A 142 2.01 6.15 8.73
N ALA A 143 1.66 5.59 9.90
CA ALA A 143 1.80 6.28 11.17
C ALA A 143 3.26 6.60 11.53
N LEU A 144 4.20 5.81 11.01
CA LEU A 144 5.65 6.02 11.10
C LEU A 144 6.22 6.90 9.97
N HIS A 145 5.36 7.52 9.16
CA HIS A 145 5.74 8.37 8.01
C HIS A 145 6.54 7.64 6.90
N HIS A 146 6.46 6.30 6.83
CA HIS A 146 7.06 5.54 5.73
C HIS A 146 6.27 5.70 4.43
N PHE A 147 4.98 6.03 4.53
CA PHE A 147 4.09 6.35 3.42
C PHE A 147 3.49 7.74 3.58
N ASP A 148 3.17 8.38 2.47
CA ASP A 148 2.41 9.63 2.42
C ASP A 148 0.90 9.35 2.38
N LEU A 149 0.53 8.22 1.75
CA LEU A 149 -0.84 7.78 1.56
C LEU A 149 -0.90 6.25 1.49
N VAL A 150 -1.98 5.66 2.00
CA VAL A 150 -2.27 4.23 1.89
C VAL A 150 -3.68 4.03 1.34
N LEU A 151 -3.82 3.09 0.40
CA LEU A 151 -5.09 2.66 -0.18
C LEU A 151 -5.42 1.24 0.32
N THR A 152 -6.65 1.05 0.84
CA THR A 152 -7.12 -0.24 1.36
C THR A 152 -8.54 -0.58 0.89
N ASP A 153 -8.89 -1.85 0.91
CA ASP A 153 -10.21 -2.42 0.61
C ASP A 153 -11.13 -2.52 1.85
N GLN A 154 -10.59 -2.21 3.02
CA GLN A 154 -11.31 -2.27 4.29
C GLN A 154 -10.91 -1.12 5.20
N PRO A 155 -11.81 -0.71 6.12
CA PRO A 155 -11.48 0.30 7.11
C PRO A 155 -10.40 -0.25 8.04
N VAL A 156 -9.38 0.56 8.29
CA VAL A 156 -8.36 0.19 9.27
C VAL A 156 -8.76 0.72 10.63
N SER A 157 -8.82 -0.20 11.61
CA SER A 157 -9.04 0.17 13.00
C SER A 157 -7.81 0.92 13.52
N LEU A 158 -7.91 2.23 13.58
CA LEU A 158 -6.87 3.09 14.14
C LEU A 158 -7.08 3.14 15.66
N SER A 159 -6.02 2.90 16.44
CA SER A 159 -6.04 3.32 17.83
C SER A 159 -6.19 4.84 17.87
N SER A 160 -6.97 5.37 18.83
CA SER A 160 -7.28 6.80 18.96
C SER A 160 -6.06 7.72 19.02
N ASP A 161 -4.87 7.15 19.24
CA ASP A 161 -3.62 7.88 19.44
C ASP A 161 -2.76 8.01 18.16
N LEU A 162 -3.16 7.36 17.06
CA LEU A 162 -2.42 7.47 15.80
C LEU A 162 -2.88 8.70 15.00
N PRO A 163 -1.95 9.58 14.59
CA PRO A 163 -2.26 10.80 13.84
C PRO A 163 -2.54 10.48 12.35
N VAL A 164 -3.46 9.57 12.09
CA VAL A 164 -3.83 9.11 10.75
C VAL A 164 -5.31 9.37 10.52
N THR A 165 -5.65 9.94 9.37
CA THR A 165 -7.03 10.09 8.90
C THR A 165 -7.32 8.99 7.89
N SER A 166 -8.43 8.25 8.09
CA SER A 166 -8.91 7.25 7.14
C SER A 166 -10.31 7.63 6.65
N LEU A 167 -10.50 7.65 5.34
CA LEU A 167 -11.72 8.05 4.67
C LEU A 167 -12.16 6.98 3.66
N MET A 168 -13.44 6.64 3.65
CA MET A 168 -14.02 5.90 2.53
C MET A 168 -14.14 6.85 1.33
N ILE A 169 -13.48 6.51 0.23
CA ILE A 169 -13.44 7.34 -0.98
C ILE A 169 -14.41 6.88 -2.05
N GLY A 170 -15.04 5.73 -1.86
CA GLY A 170 -16.10 5.23 -2.72
C GLY A 170 -16.31 3.74 -2.60
N GLU A 171 -17.25 3.25 -3.37
CA GLU A 171 -17.61 1.83 -3.45
C GLU A 171 -17.91 1.45 -4.91
N CYS A 172 -17.77 0.17 -5.23
CA CYS A 172 -18.11 -0.37 -6.55
C CYS A 172 -18.78 -1.75 -6.42
N GLY A 173 -19.68 -2.05 -7.34
CA GLY A 173 -20.35 -3.35 -7.41
C GLY A 173 -19.38 -4.49 -7.73
N ILE A 174 -19.84 -5.72 -7.58
CA ILE A 174 -19.09 -6.93 -7.89
C ILE A 174 -19.82 -7.68 -9.01
N HIS A 175 -19.08 -8.05 -10.04
CA HIS A 175 -19.55 -8.85 -11.18
C HIS A 175 -18.88 -10.22 -11.17
N LEU A 176 -19.57 -11.23 -11.69
CA LEU A 176 -18.96 -12.51 -12.03
C LEU A 176 -18.64 -12.56 -13.50
N MET A 177 -17.43 -13.01 -13.82
CA MET A 177 -16.94 -13.13 -15.18
C MET A 177 -16.43 -14.54 -15.46
N GLY A 178 -16.36 -14.92 -16.72
CA GLY A 178 -15.82 -16.20 -17.15
C GLY A 178 -15.63 -16.26 -18.66
N VAL A 179 -15.14 -17.39 -19.14
CA VAL A 179 -15.06 -17.65 -20.59
C VAL A 179 -16.46 -17.76 -21.20
N PRO A 180 -16.63 -17.45 -22.52
CA PRO A 180 -17.95 -17.44 -23.15
C PRO A 180 -18.80 -18.70 -22.94
N ASP A 181 -18.18 -19.87 -22.93
CA ASP A 181 -18.87 -21.14 -22.70
C ASP A 181 -19.50 -21.27 -21.31
N LEU A 182 -18.78 -20.78 -20.28
CA LEU A 182 -19.31 -20.76 -18.92
C LEU A 182 -20.37 -19.67 -18.76
N VAL A 183 -20.16 -18.51 -19.37
CA VAL A 183 -21.15 -17.43 -19.35
C VAL A 183 -22.47 -17.88 -20.00
N ALA A 184 -22.42 -18.49 -21.19
CA ALA A 184 -23.60 -18.98 -21.85
C ALA A 184 -24.41 -19.95 -20.99
N LYS A 185 -23.73 -20.78 -20.18
CA LYS A 185 -24.35 -21.77 -19.29
C LYS A 185 -25.01 -21.18 -18.06
N TYR A 186 -24.43 -20.11 -17.48
CA TYR A 186 -24.86 -19.60 -16.17
C TYR A 186 -25.51 -18.21 -16.19
N LYS A 187 -25.59 -17.56 -17.35
CA LYS A 187 -26.20 -16.23 -17.49
C LYS A 187 -27.72 -16.26 -17.35
N GLU A 188 -28.36 -17.27 -17.92
CA GLU A 188 -29.81 -17.42 -17.78
C GLU A 188 -30.15 -17.90 -16.37
N GLY A 189 -31.07 -17.20 -15.71
CA GLY A 189 -31.44 -17.48 -14.32
C GLY A 189 -30.46 -16.97 -13.27
N PHE A 190 -29.49 -16.14 -13.65
CA PHE A 190 -28.57 -15.48 -12.68
C PHE A 190 -29.39 -14.65 -11.67
N PRO A 191 -29.02 -14.65 -10.36
CA PRO A 191 -27.88 -15.34 -9.77
C PRO A 191 -28.12 -16.78 -9.32
N HIS A 192 -29.34 -17.31 -9.35
CA HIS A 192 -29.65 -18.65 -8.84
C HIS A 192 -29.01 -19.78 -9.69
N SER A 193 -28.74 -19.50 -10.97
CA SER A 193 -28.02 -20.41 -11.86
C SER A 193 -26.59 -20.73 -11.39
N LEU A 194 -26.05 -19.95 -10.44
CA LEU A 194 -24.72 -20.17 -9.87
C LEU A 194 -24.67 -21.40 -8.94
N THR A 195 -25.81 -21.98 -8.55
CA THR A 195 -25.80 -23.23 -7.76
C THR A 195 -25.16 -24.35 -8.56
N GLY A 196 -24.07 -24.93 -8.03
CA GLY A 196 -23.24 -25.94 -8.71
C GLY A 196 -22.30 -25.37 -9.79
N ALA A 197 -22.29 -24.06 -10.02
CA ALA A 197 -21.36 -23.46 -10.97
C ALA A 197 -19.91 -23.52 -10.43
N PRO A 198 -18.92 -23.81 -11.28
CA PRO A 198 -17.52 -23.76 -10.89
C PRO A 198 -17.11 -22.32 -10.58
N LEU A 199 -16.62 -22.09 -9.37
CA LEU A 199 -16.25 -20.74 -8.89
C LEU A 199 -14.81 -20.71 -8.40
N LEU A 200 -14.12 -19.64 -8.77
CA LEU A 200 -12.80 -19.29 -8.26
C LEU A 200 -12.96 -18.17 -7.25
N LEU A 201 -12.46 -18.35 -6.06
CA LEU A 201 -12.60 -17.36 -4.99
C LEU A 201 -11.26 -16.74 -4.60
N PRO A 202 -11.28 -15.48 -4.14
CA PRO A 202 -10.11 -14.90 -3.46
C PRO A 202 -9.78 -15.65 -2.17
N ASP A 203 -8.61 -15.33 -1.60
CA ASP A 203 -8.17 -15.85 -0.32
C ASP A 203 -9.19 -15.56 0.79
N ILE A 204 -9.22 -16.44 1.79
CA ILE A 204 -10.16 -16.39 2.92
C ILE A 204 -10.08 -15.09 3.72
N ASP A 205 -8.89 -14.49 3.79
CA ASP A 205 -8.66 -13.22 4.49
C ASP A 205 -9.07 -11.98 3.69
N SER A 206 -9.56 -12.15 2.47
CA SER A 206 -9.99 -11.08 1.59
C SER A 206 -11.41 -10.61 1.93
N LYS A 207 -11.63 -9.29 2.01
CA LYS A 207 -12.97 -8.72 2.20
C LYS A 207 -13.92 -9.09 1.06
N MET A 208 -13.41 -9.21 -0.17
CA MET A 208 -14.17 -9.71 -1.31
C MET A 208 -14.73 -11.12 -1.06
N ARG A 209 -13.91 -12.01 -0.44
CA ARG A 209 -14.34 -13.37 -0.09
C ARG A 209 -15.50 -13.35 0.90
N GLU A 210 -15.38 -12.59 1.97
CA GLU A 210 -16.44 -12.42 2.98
C GLU A 210 -17.74 -11.94 2.34
N LEU A 211 -17.69 -10.90 1.50
CA LEU A 211 -18.88 -10.38 0.80
C LEU A 211 -19.54 -11.43 -0.11
N LEU A 212 -18.76 -12.24 -0.80
CA LEU A 212 -19.28 -13.30 -1.69
C LEU A 212 -19.93 -14.43 -0.89
N GLU A 213 -19.31 -14.88 0.19
CA GLU A 213 -19.87 -15.94 1.05
C GLU A 213 -21.18 -15.49 1.72
N ASP A 214 -21.23 -14.28 2.24
CA ASP A 214 -22.45 -13.70 2.81
C ASP A 214 -23.56 -13.59 1.75
N TYR A 215 -23.20 -13.17 0.53
CA TYR A 215 -24.18 -13.09 -0.56
C TYR A 215 -24.73 -14.48 -0.93
N PHE A 216 -23.88 -15.48 -1.11
CA PHE A 216 -24.30 -16.83 -1.46
C PHE A 216 -25.13 -17.47 -0.36
N HIS A 217 -24.75 -17.27 0.89
CA HIS A 217 -25.53 -17.73 2.03
C HIS A 217 -26.92 -17.11 2.08
N THR A 218 -27.00 -15.78 1.94
CA THR A 218 -28.25 -15.01 2.00
C THR A 218 -29.24 -15.41 0.89
N HIS A 219 -28.70 -15.68 -0.33
CA HIS A 219 -29.52 -16.03 -1.49
C HIS A 219 -29.69 -17.56 -1.69
N HIS A 220 -29.23 -18.38 -0.73
CA HIS A 220 -29.26 -19.83 -0.79
C HIS A 220 -28.63 -20.42 -2.07
N ILE A 221 -27.53 -19.82 -2.51
CA ILE A 221 -26.73 -20.24 -3.67
C ILE A 221 -25.55 -21.06 -3.18
N ASN A 222 -25.35 -22.24 -3.75
CA ASN A 222 -24.26 -23.16 -3.40
C ASN A 222 -23.38 -23.42 -4.63
N PRO A 223 -22.42 -22.54 -4.95
CA PRO A 223 -21.49 -22.76 -6.04
C PRO A 223 -20.48 -23.85 -5.69
N GLN A 224 -19.88 -24.47 -6.69
CA GLN A 224 -18.78 -25.39 -6.50
C GLN A 224 -17.46 -24.62 -6.50
N VAL A 225 -16.85 -24.42 -5.35
CA VAL A 225 -15.52 -23.79 -5.26
C VAL A 225 -14.47 -24.73 -5.83
N ILE A 226 -13.81 -24.31 -6.92
CA ILE A 226 -12.80 -25.10 -7.64
C ILE A 226 -11.40 -24.74 -7.17
N ALA A 227 -11.15 -23.45 -6.90
CA ALA A 227 -9.87 -22.97 -6.41
C ALA A 227 -10.02 -21.72 -5.56
N GLU A 228 -9.08 -21.54 -4.63
CA GLU A 228 -8.88 -20.34 -3.82
C GLU A 228 -7.54 -19.73 -4.19
N VAL A 229 -7.50 -18.43 -4.50
CA VAL A 229 -6.33 -17.80 -5.10
C VAL A 229 -6.09 -16.43 -4.45
N GLY A 230 -4.95 -16.28 -3.75
CA GLY A 230 -4.60 -15.04 -3.04
C GLY A 230 -4.18 -13.87 -3.94
N ASP A 231 -3.75 -14.13 -5.18
CA ASP A 231 -3.37 -13.06 -6.15
C ASP A 231 -4.47 -12.84 -7.19
N SER A 232 -4.96 -11.62 -7.28
CA SER A 232 -6.06 -11.26 -8.20
C SER A 232 -5.71 -11.37 -9.69
N ALA A 233 -4.45 -11.30 -10.08
CA ALA A 233 -4.04 -11.51 -11.48
C ALA A 233 -3.99 -13.01 -11.81
N MET A 234 -3.52 -13.83 -10.88
CA MET A 234 -3.55 -15.28 -10.99
C MET A 234 -4.99 -15.80 -11.04
N LEU A 235 -5.89 -15.27 -10.20
CA LEU A 235 -7.32 -15.59 -10.21
C LEU A 235 -7.93 -15.38 -11.61
N LYS A 236 -7.65 -14.22 -12.23
CA LYS A 236 -8.11 -13.90 -13.58
C LYS A 236 -7.50 -14.81 -14.65
N SER A 237 -6.23 -15.20 -14.48
CA SER A 237 -5.56 -16.11 -15.40
C SER A 237 -6.17 -17.52 -15.37
N PHE A 238 -6.55 -18.04 -14.19
CA PHE A 238 -7.31 -19.27 -14.08
C PHE A 238 -8.70 -19.16 -14.69
N GLY A 239 -9.38 -18.02 -14.50
CA GLY A 239 -10.66 -17.74 -15.12
C GLY A 239 -10.58 -17.67 -16.64
N GLN A 240 -9.54 -17.04 -17.20
CA GLN A 240 -9.24 -17.04 -18.64
C GLN A 240 -9.02 -18.47 -19.18
N GLY A 241 -8.41 -19.33 -18.37
CA GLY A 241 -8.24 -20.75 -18.71
C GLY A 241 -9.54 -21.58 -18.63
N GLY A 242 -10.68 -20.97 -18.27
CA GLY A 242 -11.97 -21.65 -18.19
C GLY A 242 -12.16 -22.53 -16.96
N LEU A 243 -11.31 -22.40 -15.94
CA LEU A 243 -11.39 -23.23 -14.74
C LEU A 243 -12.67 -22.96 -13.92
N GLY A 244 -13.18 -21.73 -13.95
CA GLY A 244 -14.40 -21.33 -13.24
C GLY A 244 -14.74 -19.85 -13.46
N LEU A 245 -15.92 -19.47 -12.95
CA LEU A 245 -16.32 -18.07 -12.85
C LEU A 245 -15.53 -17.39 -11.73
N PHE A 246 -15.29 -16.09 -11.84
CA PHE A 246 -14.50 -15.35 -10.86
C PHE A 246 -15.03 -13.92 -10.65
N PRO A 247 -14.86 -13.34 -9.44
CA PRO A 247 -15.34 -12.00 -9.13
C PRO A 247 -14.44 -10.91 -9.69
N VAL A 248 -15.06 -9.83 -10.16
CA VAL A 248 -14.39 -8.63 -10.66
C VAL A 248 -15.15 -7.39 -10.20
N PRO A 249 -14.49 -6.39 -9.61
CA PRO A 249 -15.12 -5.11 -9.31
C PRO A 249 -15.61 -4.39 -10.56
N SER A 250 -16.75 -3.70 -10.48
CA SER A 250 -17.41 -3.02 -11.62
C SER A 250 -16.46 -2.15 -12.43
N ILE A 251 -15.58 -1.42 -11.73
CA ILE A 251 -14.60 -0.52 -12.35
C ILE A 251 -13.59 -1.24 -13.25
N ALA A 252 -13.35 -2.53 -13.03
CA ALA A 252 -12.37 -3.33 -13.77
C ALA A 252 -13.00 -4.21 -14.88
N VAL A 253 -14.31 -4.36 -14.91
CA VAL A 253 -15.04 -5.29 -15.82
C VAL A 253 -14.62 -5.10 -17.28
N LYS A 254 -14.70 -3.87 -17.78
CA LYS A 254 -14.39 -3.59 -19.20
C LYS A 254 -12.94 -3.96 -19.55
N GLN A 255 -11.98 -3.63 -18.69
CA GLN A 255 -10.58 -3.92 -18.96
C GLN A 255 -10.27 -5.40 -18.82
N VAL A 256 -10.83 -6.05 -17.80
CA VAL A 256 -10.66 -7.50 -17.58
C VAL A 256 -11.25 -8.27 -18.76
N SER A 257 -12.43 -7.88 -19.25
CA SER A 257 -13.03 -8.49 -20.45
C SER A 257 -12.10 -8.41 -21.65
N LEU A 258 -11.53 -7.25 -21.93
CA LEU A 258 -10.62 -7.05 -23.07
C LEU A 258 -9.29 -7.79 -22.88
N GLN A 259 -8.69 -7.72 -21.70
CA GLN A 259 -7.36 -8.28 -21.44
C GLN A 259 -7.35 -9.80 -21.37
N TYR A 260 -8.38 -10.38 -20.73
CA TYR A 260 -8.45 -11.83 -20.46
C TYR A 260 -9.41 -12.56 -21.40
N GLN A 261 -10.06 -11.85 -22.34
CA GLN A 261 -11.03 -12.42 -23.29
C GLN A 261 -12.15 -13.20 -22.58
N VAL A 262 -12.69 -12.60 -21.54
CA VAL A 262 -13.79 -13.13 -20.72
C VAL A 262 -15.00 -12.22 -20.82
N GLU A 263 -16.16 -12.77 -20.52
CA GLU A 263 -17.44 -12.07 -20.57
C GLU A 263 -18.07 -12.00 -19.18
N GLU A 264 -19.03 -11.10 -19.03
CA GLU A 264 -19.80 -10.94 -17.82
C GLU A 264 -20.98 -11.92 -17.76
N VAL A 265 -21.10 -12.65 -16.65
CA VAL A 265 -22.30 -13.43 -16.31
C VAL A 265 -23.39 -12.51 -15.79
N GLY A 266 -23.06 -11.65 -14.82
CA GLY A 266 -23.95 -10.69 -14.22
C GLY A 266 -23.35 -10.00 -12.99
N GLN A 267 -24.03 -8.95 -12.53
CA GLN A 267 -23.68 -8.22 -11.33
C GLN A 267 -24.37 -8.84 -10.10
N LEU A 268 -23.61 -9.03 -9.04
CA LEU A 268 -24.16 -9.43 -7.74
C LEU A 268 -24.76 -8.17 -7.08
N SER A 269 -26.10 -8.15 -6.99
CA SER A 269 -26.82 -7.07 -6.33
C SER A 269 -26.49 -7.04 -4.82
N ASP A 270 -26.63 -5.87 -4.21
CA ASP A 270 -26.55 -5.67 -2.75
C ASP A 270 -25.19 -5.88 -2.09
N ILE A 271 -24.16 -6.27 -2.85
CA ILE A 271 -22.79 -6.31 -2.34
C ILE A 271 -21.88 -5.33 -3.07
N LYS A 272 -21.05 -4.63 -2.31
CA LYS A 272 -20.15 -3.61 -2.83
C LYS A 272 -18.78 -3.71 -2.16
N GLU A 273 -17.77 -3.64 -2.96
CA GLU A 273 -16.40 -3.45 -2.50
C GLU A 273 -16.19 -1.97 -2.20
N ARG A 274 -15.62 -1.68 -1.03
CA ARG A 274 -15.34 -0.31 -0.59
C ARG A 274 -13.86 -0.01 -0.70
N VAL A 275 -13.56 1.25 -0.95
CA VAL A 275 -12.18 1.74 -1.06
C VAL A 275 -11.95 2.82 -0.04
N TYR A 276 -10.85 2.69 0.68
CA TYR A 276 -10.43 3.62 1.72
C TYR A 276 -9.08 4.23 1.37
N VAL A 277 -8.93 5.49 1.72
CA VAL A 277 -7.66 6.20 1.71
C VAL A 277 -7.30 6.58 3.13
N SER A 278 -6.05 6.35 3.48
CA SER A 278 -5.49 6.79 4.76
C SER A 278 -4.27 7.65 4.53
N TYR A 279 -4.13 8.74 5.27
CA TYR A 279 -2.98 9.65 5.22
C TYR A 279 -2.67 10.23 6.61
N ALA A 280 -1.42 10.62 6.85
CA ALA A 280 -1.01 11.20 8.12
C ALA A 280 -1.65 12.57 8.36
N ALA A 281 -1.97 12.89 9.62
CA ALA A 281 -2.48 14.21 10.00
C ALA A 281 -1.48 15.29 9.52
N GLY A 282 -2.00 16.37 8.92
CA GLY A 282 -1.19 17.42 8.30
C GLY A 282 -0.88 17.20 6.81
N ARG A 283 -1.17 16.02 6.24
CA ARG A 283 -1.02 15.74 4.80
C ARG A 283 -2.28 16.00 3.98
N ALA A 284 -3.39 16.36 4.62
CA ALA A 284 -4.67 16.60 3.96
C ALA A 284 -4.58 17.64 2.82
N GLU A 285 -3.76 18.68 2.99
CA GLU A 285 -3.60 19.77 2.02
C GLU A 285 -2.51 19.49 0.96
N ASN A 286 -1.83 18.34 1.03
CA ASN A 286 -0.82 17.98 0.03
C ASN A 286 -1.49 17.85 -1.36
N PRO A 287 -1.01 18.57 -2.40
CA PRO A 287 -1.63 18.57 -3.73
C PRO A 287 -1.75 17.17 -4.34
N ALA A 288 -0.77 16.28 -4.13
CA ALA A 288 -0.81 14.90 -4.62
C ALA A 288 -1.91 14.07 -3.92
N VAL A 289 -2.10 14.25 -2.61
CA VAL A 289 -3.19 13.62 -1.85
C VAL A 289 -4.54 14.14 -2.37
N GLN A 290 -4.69 15.44 -2.54
CA GLN A 290 -5.91 16.06 -3.07
C GLN A 290 -6.23 15.60 -4.50
N ALA A 291 -5.24 15.45 -5.37
CA ALA A 291 -5.43 14.93 -6.72
C ALA A 291 -6.05 13.52 -6.69
N ILE A 292 -5.53 12.63 -5.83
CA ILE A 292 -6.06 11.27 -5.65
C ILE A 292 -7.50 11.31 -5.11
N LEU A 293 -7.77 12.11 -4.08
CA LEU A 293 -9.11 12.25 -3.50
C LEU A 293 -10.13 12.77 -4.52
N ASN A 294 -9.76 13.76 -5.32
CA ASN A 294 -10.61 14.33 -6.36
C ASN A 294 -10.87 13.33 -7.51
N LYS A 295 -9.87 12.52 -7.86
CA LYS A 295 -10.05 11.45 -8.84
C LYS A 295 -11.00 10.38 -8.33
N ALA A 296 -10.84 9.96 -7.07
CA ALA A 296 -11.69 8.97 -6.45
C ALA A 296 -13.17 9.38 -6.51
N LYS A 297 -13.49 10.63 -6.17
CA LYS A 297 -14.85 11.17 -6.28
C LYS A 297 -15.42 11.01 -7.68
N ARG A 298 -14.63 11.26 -8.74
CA ARG A 298 -15.08 11.16 -10.14
C ARG A 298 -15.34 9.73 -10.58
N ILE A 299 -14.48 8.78 -10.22
CA ILE A 299 -14.56 7.40 -10.74
C ILE A 299 -15.38 6.44 -9.89
N LEU A 300 -15.47 6.69 -8.57
CA LEU A 300 -16.17 5.80 -7.63
C LEU A 300 -17.58 6.29 -7.28
N ILE A 301 -17.83 7.61 -7.34
CA ILE A 301 -19.16 8.17 -7.00
C ILE A 301 -19.96 8.43 -8.28
N ASP A 302 -19.32 8.95 -9.33
CA ASP A 302 -20.01 9.26 -10.60
C ASP A 302 -20.07 8.07 -11.57
N GLY A 303 -19.22 7.05 -11.39
CA GLY A 303 -19.18 5.86 -12.23
C GLY A 303 -20.38 4.91 -12.09
N ASP A 304 -21.03 4.91 -10.93
CA ASP A 304 -22.24 4.11 -10.64
C ASP A 304 -23.53 4.72 -11.24
N ARG A 305 -23.44 5.88 -11.90
CA ARG A 305 -24.60 6.58 -12.52
C ARG A 305 -24.70 6.42 -14.03
N LYS A 306 -23.87 5.59 -14.64
CA LYS A 306 -23.94 5.26 -16.08
C LYS A 306 -24.13 3.75 -16.26
#